data_c6b31c88c6623d3b45b9ca1e723dcaf3
#
_entry.id   c6b31c88c6623d3b45b9ca1e723dcaf3
#
_cell.length_a   1.000
_cell.length_b   1.000
_cell.length_c   1.000
_cell.angle_alpha   90.00
_cell.angle_beta   90.00
_cell.angle_gamma   90.00
#
_symmetry.space_group_name_H-M   'P 1'
#
loop_
_entity.id
_entity.type
_entity.pdbx_description
1 polymer ?
#
loop_
_entity_poly.entity_id
_entity_poly.type
_entity_poly.pdbx_seq_one_letter_code
_entity_poly.pdbx_strand_id
1 'polypeptide(L)'
;MWNKHFFGPSAGNASPDKYFSTVNENYGDATGIKDFCRKAQLLNLEVNKAMYEGWQHHMWEDASGILTWMSQSAYPSFVWQTYDYYYDLNGAYWGVKKACEPLHIQWSPVDNSVKVINSSSYNYTGLKAIAEIYNLNGSMVKTYNRIADINSPSNTASLAFNLLLPAEKQQSDLSLVYFIKLKLTDNKGIVLSDNFYWKGTEKGDYRALNNLPKAKLAVKSKKQKKGEKNIIHATIKNVGSSIAFCVRVTPVRSGDGERILPIMMNDNYFTLLKGETKDIDIEFDTTLLEKGNYHLLVEAYNE
;
A
#
# COMPACT_ATOMS: atom_id res chain seq x y z
N MET A 1 -21.70 8.81 17.22
CA MET A 1 -21.62 8.77 15.74
C MET A 1 -21.28 7.37 15.23
N TRP A 2 -20.26 6.70 15.74
CA TRP A 2 -19.85 5.34 15.37
C TRP A 2 -21.01 4.34 15.34
N ASN A 3 -21.79 4.24 16.42
CA ASN A 3 -22.89 3.27 16.53
C ASN A 3 -24.06 3.49 15.54
N LYS A 4 -24.15 4.66 14.90
CA LYS A 4 -25.18 4.96 13.89
C LYS A 4 -24.75 4.57 12.46
N HIS A 5 -23.46 4.43 12.22
CA HIS A 5 -22.90 4.16 10.89
C HIS A 5 -22.22 2.79 10.82
N PHE A 6 -22.62 1.92 11.72
CA PHE A 6 -22.05 0.61 11.91
C PHE A 6 -23.03 -0.48 11.47
N PHE A 7 -22.51 -1.64 11.10
CA PHE A 7 -23.28 -2.74 10.51
C PHE A 7 -24.19 -3.50 11.48
N GLY A 8 -24.17 -3.22 12.75
CA GLY A 8 -25.00 -3.87 13.76
C GLY A 8 -24.47 -5.24 14.23
N PRO A 9 -24.91 -5.69 15.41
CA PRO A 9 -24.38 -6.88 16.08
C PRO A 9 -24.71 -8.20 15.37
N SER A 10 -25.70 -8.20 14.45
CA SER A 10 -26.10 -9.40 13.69
C SER A 10 -25.16 -9.77 12.54
N ALA A 11 -24.23 -8.90 12.17
CA ALA A 11 -23.31 -9.13 11.06
C ALA A 11 -22.00 -9.85 11.48
N GLY A 12 -22.03 -10.64 12.53
CA GLY A 12 -20.96 -11.53 12.96
C GLY A 12 -19.61 -10.86 13.26
N ASN A 13 -18.85 -10.52 12.24
CA ASN A 13 -17.49 -9.99 12.35
C ASN A 13 -17.42 -8.47 12.51
N ALA A 14 -18.53 -7.77 12.42
CA ALA A 14 -18.59 -6.32 12.32
C ALA A 14 -18.74 -5.63 13.67
N SER A 15 -17.99 -6.05 14.69
CA SER A 15 -17.92 -5.32 15.96
C SER A 15 -16.96 -4.14 15.84
N PRO A 16 -17.42 -2.88 16.09
CA PRO A 16 -16.53 -1.72 16.15
C PRO A 16 -15.45 -1.92 17.20
N ASP A 17 -15.79 -2.48 18.37
CA ASP A 17 -14.85 -2.67 19.47
C ASP A 17 -13.72 -3.61 19.07
N LYS A 18 -14.03 -4.71 18.34
CA LYS A 18 -13.00 -5.61 17.83
C LYS A 18 -12.11 -4.94 16.80
N TYR A 19 -12.67 -4.10 15.93
CA TYR A 19 -11.87 -3.36 14.95
C TYR A 19 -10.96 -2.34 15.64
N PHE A 20 -11.49 -1.60 16.62
CA PHE A 20 -10.70 -0.66 17.42
C PHE A 20 -9.59 -1.36 18.20
N SER A 21 -9.88 -2.48 18.87
CA SER A 21 -8.85 -3.24 19.59
C SER A 21 -7.77 -3.74 18.66
N THR A 22 -8.13 -4.26 17.49
CA THR A 22 -7.15 -4.73 16.49
C THR A 22 -6.24 -3.60 16.01
N VAL A 23 -6.78 -2.41 15.71
CA VAL A 23 -5.96 -1.26 15.33
C VAL A 23 -4.99 -0.87 16.46
N ASN A 24 -5.49 -0.81 17.70
CA ASN A 24 -4.69 -0.42 18.86
C ASN A 24 -3.63 -1.47 19.22
N GLU A 25 -3.98 -2.74 19.17
CA GLU A 25 -3.04 -3.85 19.41
C GLU A 25 -1.88 -3.84 18.42
N ASN A 26 -2.19 -3.63 17.13
CA ASN A 26 -1.18 -3.67 16.08
C ASN A 26 -0.34 -2.37 16.00
N TYR A 27 -0.99 -1.21 16.15
CA TYR A 27 -0.36 0.09 15.86
C TYR A 27 -0.26 1.02 17.08
N GLY A 28 -0.72 0.56 18.25
CA GLY A 28 -0.76 1.34 19.51
C GLY A 28 -1.97 2.28 19.58
N ASP A 29 -2.30 2.72 20.79
CA ASP A 29 -3.44 3.58 21.04
C ASP A 29 -3.38 4.86 20.21
N ALA A 30 -4.53 5.21 19.66
CA ALA A 30 -4.64 6.42 18.85
C ALA A 30 -4.72 7.68 19.73
N THR A 31 -3.97 8.71 19.36
CA THR A 31 -3.96 10.02 20.06
C THR A 31 -5.13 10.92 19.67
N GLY A 32 -5.95 10.50 18.71
CA GLY A 32 -7.13 11.22 18.22
C GLY A 32 -7.64 10.63 16.92
N ILE A 33 -8.73 11.22 16.40
CA ILE A 33 -9.41 10.66 15.22
C ILE A 33 -8.52 10.62 13.97
N LYS A 34 -7.69 11.64 13.73
CA LYS A 34 -6.77 11.66 12.57
C LYS A 34 -5.76 10.52 12.66
N ASP A 35 -5.18 10.30 13.85
CA ASP A 35 -4.21 9.24 14.07
C ASP A 35 -4.87 7.85 13.97
N PHE A 36 -6.06 7.69 14.55
CA PHE A 36 -6.85 6.46 14.38
C PHE A 36 -7.11 6.15 12.90
N CYS A 37 -7.56 7.13 12.11
CA CYS A 37 -7.81 6.94 10.70
C CYS A 37 -6.55 6.52 9.94
N ARG A 38 -5.38 7.12 10.23
CA ARG A 38 -4.11 6.71 9.60
C ARG A 38 -3.75 5.26 9.92
N LYS A 39 -3.83 4.86 11.18
CA LYS A 39 -3.57 3.48 11.62
C LYS A 39 -4.56 2.49 11.00
N ALA A 40 -5.84 2.85 10.99
CA ALA A 40 -6.90 2.05 10.36
C ALA A 40 -6.67 1.85 8.86
N GLN A 41 -6.17 2.87 8.15
CA GLN A 41 -5.85 2.75 6.73
C GLN A 41 -4.62 1.85 6.47
N LEU A 42 -3.63 1.83 7.35
CA LEU A 42 -2.52 0.86 7.27
C LEU A 42 -3.03 -0.58 7.43
N LEU A 43 -3.87 -0.82 8.44
CA LEU A 43 -4.49 -2.13 8.66
C LEU A 43 -5.29 -2.57 7.43
N ASN A 44 -6.13 -1.68 6.87
CA ASN A 44 -6.91 -1.97 5.67
C ASN A 44 -6.04 -2.29 4.46
N LEU A 45 -4.97 -1.53 4.25
CA LEU A 45 -4.04 -1.76 3.14
C LEU A 45 -3.36 -3.12 3.27
N GLU A 46 -2.82 -3.43 4.46
CA GLU A 46 -2.10 -4.67 4.73
C GLU A 46 -3.00 -5.90 4.58
N VAL A 47 -4.14 -5.90 5.29
CA VAL A 47 -5.05 -7.06 5.31
C VAL A 47 -5.63 -7.35 3.93
N ASN A 48 -6.10 -6.33 3.22
CA ASN A 48 -6.67 -6.53 1.89
C ASN A 48 -5.62 -6.94 0.86
N LYS A 49 -4.42 -6.34 0.90
CA LYS A 49 -3.31 -6.78 0.05
C LYS A 49 -2.95 -8.24 0.33
N ALA A 50 -2.75 -8.60 1.59
CA ALA A 50 -2.39 -9.96 1.99
C ALA A 50 -3.44 -11.00 1.61
N MET A 51 -4.73 -10.66 1.68
CA MET A 51 -5.81 -11.55 1.27
C MET A 51 -5.71 -11.90 -0.21
N TYR A 52 -5.52 -10.93 -1.09
CA TYR A 52 -5.39 -11.16 -2.53
C TYR A 52 -4.06 -11.84 -2.88
N GLU A 53 -2.96 -11.40 -2.29
CA GLU A 53 -1.64 -12.03 -2.50
C GLU A 53 -1.62 -13.48 -2.02
N GLY A 54 -2.28 -13.80 -0.91
CA GLY A 54 -2.44 -15.18 -0.42
C GLY A 54 -3.18 -16.07 -1.41
N TRP A 55 -4.25 -15.56 -2.03
CA TRP A 55 -4.98 -16.28 -3.08
C TRP A 55 -4.12 -16.50 -4.34
N GLN A 56 -3.43 -15.48 -4.78
CA GLN A 56 -2.54 -15.56 -5.93
C GLN A 56 -1.32 -16.48 -5.68
N HIS A 57 -0.88 -16.57 -4.42
CA HIS A 57 0.19 -17.47 -4.01
C HIS A 57 -0.11 -18.93 -4.36
N HIS A 58 -1.39 -19.30 -4.27
CA HIS A 58 -1.94 -20.62 -4.57
C HIS A 58 -2.64 -20.69 -5.95
N MET A 59 -2.33 -19.73 -6.82
CA MET A 59 -2.98 -19.62 -8.14
C MET A 59 -2.83 -20.91 -8.92
N TRP A 60 -3.98 -21.47 -9.27
CA TRP A 60 -4.29 -22.70 -9.98
C TRP A 60 -3.97 -24.01 -9.24
N GLU A 61 -3.48 -23.97 -8.01
CA GLU A 61 -3.37 -25.16 -7.17
C GLU A 61 -4.73 -25.43 -6.49
N ASP A 62 -5.15 -24.55 -5.60
CA ASP A 62 -6.40 -24.65 -4.85
C ASP A 62 -7.16 -23.31 -4.79
N ALA A 63 -6.70 -22.29 -5.52
CA ALA A 63 -7.30 -20.97 -5.60
C ALA A 63 -7.51 -20.53 -7.05
N SER A 64 -8.75 -20.15 -7.41
CA SER A 64 -9.13 -19.68 -8.75
C SER A 64 -9.65 -18.25 -8.78
N GLY A 65 -9.96 -17.62 -7.65
CA GLY A 65 -10.40 -16.23 -7.58
C GLY A 65 -11.01 -15.83 -6.25
N ILE A 66 -11.29 -14.54 -6.11
CA ILE A 66 -11.93 -13.93 -4.95
C ILE A 66 -13.15 -13.14 -5.40
N LEU A 67 -14.27 -13.31 -4.70
CA LEU A 67 -15.46 -12.49 -4.85
C LEU A 67 -15.54 -11.54 -3.65
N THR A 68 -15.41 -10.25 -3.89
CA THR A 68 -15.45 -9.23 -2.85
C THR A 68 -16.89 -8.87 -2.48
N TRP A 69 -17.22 -8.91 -1.21
CA TRP A 69 -18.49 -8.48 -0.63
C TRP A 69 -18.21 -7.37 0.39
N MET A 70 -18.50 -6.21 0.16
CA MET A 70 -18.99 -5.27 -0.84
C MET A 70 -17.86 -4.30 -1.20
N SER A 71 -17.93 -3.64 -2.36
CA SER A 71 -16.91 -2.65 -2.76
C SER A 71 -17.25 -1.23 -2.33
N GLN A 72 -18.54 -0.89 -2.24
CA GLN A 72 -19.03 0.46 -1.95
C GLN A 72 -20.22 0.43 -0.98
N SER A 73 -20.30 1.43 -0.09
CA SER A 73 -21.43 1.63 0.80
C SER A 73 -22.57 2.39 0.15
N ALA A 74 -23.82 2.01 0.50
CA ALA A 74 -25.03 2.73 0.08
C ALA A 74 -25.27 4.03 0.86
N TYR A 75 -24.57 4.24 1.97
CA TYR A 75 -24.60 5.42 2.83
C TYR A 75 -23.27 5.54 3.57
N PRO A 76 -22.90 6.69 4.16
CA PRO A 76 -21.67 6.83 4.94
C PRO A 76 -21.62 5.81 6.08
N SER A 77 -20.70 4.84 6.00
CA SER A 77 -20.54 3.74 6.95
C SER A 77 -19.08 3.35 7.13
N PHE A 78 -18.78 2.49 8.13
CA PHE A 78 -17.45 2.06 8.52
C PHE A 78 -17.17 0.59 8.18
N VAL A 79 -17.74 0.10 7.11
CA VAL A 79 -17.65 -1.31 6.78
C VAL A 79 -16.63 -1.51 5.67
N TRP A 80 -16.07 -2.69 5.60
CA TRP A 80 -15.05 -3.28 4.70
C TRP A 80 -15.14 -2.94 3.19
N GLN A 81 -15.44 -1.69 2.83
CA GLN A 81 -15.45 -1.27 1.44
C GLN A 81 -14.06 -0.85 0.98
N THR A 82 -13.81 -0.98 -0.33
CA THR A 82 -12.57 -0.54 -0.97
C THR A 82 -12.56 0.95 -1.29
N TYR A 83 -13.74 1.57 -1.33
CA TYR A 83 -13.92 3.02 -1.39
C TYR A 83 -15.15 3.45 -0.59
N ASP A 84 -15.13 4.68 -0.11
CA ASP A 84 -16.19 5.20 0.74
C ASP A 84 -17.42 5.66 -0.06
N TYR A 85 -18.47 6.09 0.65
CA TYR A 85 -19.69 6.62 0.04
C TYR A 85 -19.42 7.81 -0.90
N TYR A 86 -18.36 8.58 -0.65
CA TYR A 86 -17.98 9.76 -1.44
C TYR A 86 -17.01 9.43 -2.57
N TYR A 87 -16.76 8.16 -2.86
CA TYR A 87 -15.82 7.66 -3.86
C TYR A 87 -14.34 7.97 -3.56
N ASP A 88 -13.97 8.22 -2.31
CA ASP A 88 -12.56 8.27 -1.92
C ASP A 88 -11.99 6.84 -1.80
N LEU A 89 -10.85 6.64 -2.43
CA LEU A 89 -10.17 5.34 -2.47
C LEU A 89 -9.34 5.17 -1.20
N ASN A 90 -9.70 4.20 -0.39
CA ASN A 90 -9.06 3.93 0.89
C ASN A 90 -7.87 2.94 0.78
N GLY A 91 -7.21 2.64 1.91
CA GLY A 91 -6.08 1.70 1.95
C GLY A 91 -6.41 0.32 1.39
N ALA A 92 -7.65 -0.17 1.59
CA ALA A 92 -8.08 -1.46 1.05
C ALA A 92 -8.03 -1.49 -0.49
N TYR A 93 -8.55 -0.44 -1.15
CA TYR A 93 -8.49 -0.33 -2.62
C TYR A 93 -7.05 -0.39 -3.12
N TRP A 94 -6.16 0.38 -2.50
CA TRP A 94 -4.77 0.46 -2.96
C TRP A 94 -3.98 -0.82 -2.69
N GLY A 95 -4.28 -1.50 -1.59
CA GLY A 95 -3.74 -2.84 -1.30
C GLY A 95 -4.18 -3.87 -2.35
N VAL A 96 -5.47 -3.92 -2.68
CA VAL A 96 -6.01 -4.81 -3.71
C VAL A 96 -5.46 -4.47 -5.09
N LYS A 97 -5.41 -3.18 -5.45
CA LYS A 97 -4.86 -2.74 -6.74
C LYS A 97 -3.41 -3.17 -6.91
N LYS A 98 -2.60 -3.04 -5.86
CA LYS A 98 -1.20 -3.49 -5.86
C LYS A 98 -1.11 -5.00 -6.04
N ALA A 99 -1.87 -5.78 -5.28
CA ALA A 99 -1.90 -7.24 -5.37
C ALA A 99 -2.37 -7.73 -6.76
N CYS A 100 -3.30 -7.02 -7.41
CA CYS A 100 -3.88 -7.41 -8.70
C CYS A 100 -3.08 -6.91 -9.93
N GLU A 101 -1.82 -6.49 -9.79
CA GLU A 101 -0.96 -6.20 -10.94
C GLU A 101 -0.81 -7.45 -11.82
N PRO A 102 -0.96 -7.37 -13.16
CA PRO A 102 -0.86 -8.55 -14.02
C PRO A 102 0.49 -9.28 -13.98
N LEU A 103 1.57 -8.54 -13.73
CA LEU A 103 2.88 -9.07 -13.39
C LEU A 103 3.26 -8.50 -12.03
N HIS A 104 3.30 -9.34 -10.99
CA HIS A 104 3.40 -8.92 -9.61
C HIS A 104 4.47 -9.69 -8.84
N ILE A 105 5.30 -8.99 -8.08
CA ILE A 105 6.23 -9.62 -7.14
C ILE A 105 5.69 -9.52 -5.72
N GLN A 106 5.59 -10.65 -5.02
CA GLN A 106 5.03 -10.71 -3.67
C GLN A 106 5.87 -11.56 -2.72
N TRP A 107 5.72 -11.28 -1.44
CA TRP A 107 6.27 -12.05 -0.33
C TRP A 107 5.17 -12.67 0.52
N SER A 108 5.31 -13.96 0.85
CA SER A 108 4.40 -14.67 1.75
C SER A 108 4.97 -14.68 3.18
N PRO A 109 4.23 -14.17 4.18
CA PRO A 109 4.65 -14.24 5.57
C PRO A 109 4.58 -15.65 6.18
N VAL A 110 3.92 -16.60 5.51
CA VAL A 110 3.72 -17.97 6.00
C VAL A 110 5.00 -18.78 5.91
N ASP A 111 5.68 -18.69 4.78
CA ASP A 111 6.86 -19.50 4.43
C ASP A 111 8.08 -18.66 4.03
N ASN A 112 7.95 -17.32 4.12
CA ASN A 112 8.95 -16.35 3.66
C ASN A 112 9.33 -16.48 2.17
N SER A 113 8.51 -17.11 1.35
CA SER A 113 8.77 -17.20 -0.09
C SER A 113 8.51 -15.87 -0.78
N VAL A 114 9.31 -15.58 -1.80
CA VAL A 114 9.09 -14.50 -2.77
C VAL A 114 8.73 -15.15 -4.10
N LYS A 115 7.51 -14.88 -4.58
CA LYS A 115 7.01 -15.37 -5.85
C LYS A 115 6.79 -14.22 -6.83
N VAL A 116 6.92 -14.55 -8.12
CA VAL A 116 6.46 -13.70 -9.22
C VAL A 116 5.17 -14.29 -9.75
N ILE A 117 4.11 -13.52 -9.64
CA ILE A 117 2.78 -13.85 -10.15
C ILE A 117 2.64 -13.23 -11.53
N ASN A 118 2.28 -14.05 -12.49
CA ASN A 118 1.99 -13.62 -13.85
C ASN A 118 0.59 -14.11 -14.24
N SER A 119 -0.39 -13.24 -14.14
CA SER A 119 -1.76 -13.52 -14.57
C SER A 119 -2.03 -13.09 -16.02
N SER A 120 -1.01 -12.62 -16.73
CA SER A 120 -1.13 -12.21 -18.13
C SER A 120 -0.95 -13.39 -19.09
N SER A 121 -1.28 -13.17 -20.36
CA SER A 121 -1.06 -14.14 -21.45
C SER A 121 0.38 -14.16 -21.98
N TYR A 122 1.27 -13.32 -21.44
CA TYR A 122 2.64 -13.20 -21.92
C TYR A 122 3.62 -13.99 -21.06
N ASN A 123 4.63 -14.60 -21.69
CA ASN A 123 5.78 -15.15 -20.98
C ASN A 123 6.83 -14.06 -20.79
N TYR A 124 7.35 -13.95 -19.58
CA TYR A 124 8.46 -13.05 -19.27
C TYR A 124 9.73 -13.86 -18.98
N THR A 125 10.83 -13.48 -19.62
CA THR A 125 12.13 -14.13 -19.47
C THR A 125 13.22 -13.12 -19.12
N GLY A 126 14.29 -13.58 -18.48
CA GLY A 126 15.43 -12.74 -18.11
C GLY A 126 15.07 -11.67 -17.08
N LEU A 127 14.10 -11.95 -16.21
CA LEU A 127 13.74 -11.07 -15.11
C LEU A 127 14.71 -11.25 -13.94
N LYS A 128 14.79 -10.23 -13.11
CA LYS A 128 15.55 -10.25 -11.87
C LYS A 128 14.65 -9.86 -10.70
N ALA A 129 14.44 -10.80 -9.79
CA ALA A 129 13.74 -10.58 -8.53
C ALA A 129 14.73 -10.15 -7.45
N ILE A 130 14.42 -9.06 -6.75
CA ILE A 130 15.29 -8.42 -5.75
C ILE A 130 14.47 -8.22 -4.48
N ALA A 131 15.04 -8.61 -3.33
CA ALA A 131 14.53 -8.25 -2.01
C ALA A 131 15.60 -7.49 -1.23
N GLU A 132 15.21 -6.32 -0.72
CA GLU A 132 16.05 -5.46 0.11
C GLU A 132 15.36 -5.29 1.46
N ILE A 133 16.10 -5.47 2.54
CA ILE A 133 15.60 -5.36 3.91
C ILE A 133 16.14 -4.09 4.54
N TYR A 134 15.24 -3.33 5.19
CA TYR A 134 15.58 -2.05 5.81
C TYR A 134 15.08 -1.99 7.25
N ASN A 135 15.92 -1.49 8.14
CA ASN A 135 15.52 -1.12 9.48
C ASN A 135 14.63 0.12 9.50
N LEU A 136 13.97 0.36 10.62
CA LEU A 136 13.07 1.49 10.84
C LEU A 136 13.74 2.86 10.57
N ASN A 137 15.03 2.97 10.82
CA ASN A 137 15.83 4.18 10.53
C ASN A 137 16.23 4.34 9.05
N GLY A 138 15.82 3.41 8.19
CA GLY A 138 16.14 3.41 6.76
C GLY A 138 17.50 2.80 6.42
N SER A 139 18.24 2.24 7.38
CA SER A 139 19.48 1.53 7.07
C SER A 139 19.18 0.15 6.46
N MET A 140 19.90 -0.18 5.39
CA MET A 140 19.78 -1.47 4.72
C MET A 140 20.47 -2.56 5.53
N VAL A 141 19.78 -3.70 5.74
CA VAL A 141 20.34 -4.89 6.41
C VAL A 141 20.70 -5.94 5.37
N LYS A 142 21.92 -5.83 4.87
CA LYS A 142 22.40 -6.61 3.71
C LYS A 142 22.37 -8.13 3.93
N THR A 143 22.50 -8.60 5.16
CA THR A 143 22.47 -10.03 5.54
C THR A 143 21.25 -10.76 5.01
N TYR A 144 20.11 -10.10 4.97
CA TYR A 144 18.84 -10.69 4.55
C TYR A 144 18.43 -10.36 3.11
N ASN A 145 19.24 -9.54 2.40
CA ASN A 145 18.95 -9.23 1.00
C ASN A 145 19.09 -10.47 0.12
N ARG A 146 18.25 -10.57 -0.91
CA ARG A 146 18.27 -11.66 -1.91
C ARG A 146 18.10 -11.08 -3.31
N ILE A 147 18.70 -11.79 -4.26
CA ILE A 147 18.54 -11.52 -5.68
C ILE A 147 18.58 -12.84 -6.44
N ALA A 148 17.71 -13.00 -7.41
CA ALA A 148 17.69 -14.18 -8.29
C ALA A 148 17.21 -13.79 -9.69
N ASP A 149 17.76 -14.47 -10.69
CA ASP A 149 17.21 -14.45 -12.03
C ASP A 149 16.02 -15.40 -12.10
N ILE A 150 14.95 -14.99 -12.80
CA ILE A 150 13.72 -15.74 -12.87
C ILE A 150 13.05 -15.58 -14.24
N ASN A 151 12.40 -16.63 -14.71
CA ASN A 151 11.44 -16.60 -15.80
C ASN A 151 10.04 -16.78 -15.23
N SER A 152 9.07 -16.06 -15.77
CA SER A 152 7.67 -16.15 -15.34
C SER A 152 6.79 -16.48 -16.55
N PRO A 153 6.46 -17.75 -16.76
CA PRO A 153 5.50 -18.15 -17.79
C PRO A 153 4.13 -17.51 -17.59
N SER A 154 3.33 -17.43 -18.63
CA SER A 154 1.95 -16.94 -18.53
C SER A 154 1.13 -17.77 -17.55
N ASN A 155 0.23 -17.14 -16.80
CA ASN A 155 -0.67 -17.77 -15.83
C ASN A 155 0.05 -18.67 -14.81
N THR A 156 1.15 -18.19 -14.22
CA THR A 156 1.92 -18.94 -13.22
C THR A 156 2.23 -18.11 -11.97
N ALA A 157 2.43 -18.82 -10.86
CA ALA A 157 3.05 -18.32 -9.63
C ALA A 157 4.45 -18.94 -9.51
N SER A 158 5.48 -18.22 -9.91
CA SER A 158 6.86 -18.73 -9.99
C SER A 158 7.66 -18.37 -8.73
N LEU A 159 8.24 -19.36 -8.06
CA LEU A 159 9.11 -19.13 -6.89
C LEU A 159 10.45 -18.52 -7.33
N ALA A 160 10.78 -17.36 -6.79
CA ALA A 160 12.10 -16.74 -6.98
C ALA A 160 13.10 -17.22 -5.92
N PHE A 161 12.77 -17.08 -4.65
CA PHE A 161 13.59 -17.50 -3.50
C PHE A 161 12.79 -17.43 -2.20
N ASN A 162 13.38 -17.99 -1.12
CA ASN A 162 12.89 -17.74 0.23
C ASN A 162 13.79 -16.73 0.95
N LEU A 163 13.18 -15.81 1.71
CA LEU A 163 13.90 -14.92 2.61
C LEU A 163 14.30 -15.68 3.88
N LEU A 164 15.56 -15.56 4.27
CA LEU A 164 16.08 -16.17 5.49
C LEU A 164 15.96 -15.19 6.67
N LEU A 165 14.72 -14.78 6.95
CA LEU A 165 14.44 -13.88 8.06
C LEU A 165 14.54 -14.61 9.41
N PRO A 166 14.97 -13.92 10.50
CA PRO A 166 15.04 -14.54 11.82
C PRO A 166 13.65 -14.94 12.29
N ALA A 167 13.59 -15.99 13.12
CA ALA A 167 12.36 -16.38 13.80
C ALA A 167 11.89 -15.27 14.77
N GLU A 168 10.60 -15.29 15.13
CA GLU A 168 10.05 -14.36 16.10
C GLU A 168 10.88 -14.37 17.40
N LYS A 169 11.15 -13.18 17.96
CA LYS A 169 11.94 -12.99 19.19
C LYS A 169 13.39 -13.47 19.14
N GLN A 170 13.85 -13.93 17.98
CA GLN A 170 15.27 -14.26 17.80
C GLN A 170 16.11 -12.97 17.80
N GLN A 171 17.23 -12.99 18.51
CA GLN A 171 18.17 -11.88 18.48
C GLN A 171 18.73 -11.70 17.05
N SER A 172 18.64 -10.48 16.54
CA SER A 172 19.08 -10.12 15.19
C SER A 172 19.46 -8.64 15.14
N ASP A 173 19.98 -8.21 13.98
CA ASP A 173 20.29 -6.81 13.67
C ASP A 173 19.08 -6.04 13.10
N LEU A 174 17.88 -6.66 13.10
CA LEU A 174 16.63 -6.03 12.70
C LEU A 174 16.03 -5.18 13.82
N SER A 175 15.48 -4.03 13.45
CA SER A 175 14.66 -3.22 14.35
C SER A 175 13.33 -3.91 14.66
N LEU A 176 12.63 -3.52 15.75
CA LEU A 176 11.36 -4.10 16.18
C LEU A 176 10.31 -4.16 15.06
N VAL A 177 10.30 -3.16 14.19
CA VAL A 177 9.63 -3.21 12.90
C VAL A 177 10.66 -2.92 11.83
N TYR A 178 10.64 -3.70 10.77
CA TYR A 178 11.54 -3.57 9.62
C TYR A 178 10.74 -3.66 8.32
N PHE A 179 11.37 -3.29 7.22
CA PHE A 179 10.73 -3.21 5.92
C PHE A 179 11.34 -4.20 4.95
N ILE A 180 10.48 -4.78 4.12
CA ILE A 180 10.84 -5.65 3.00
C ILE A 180 10.44 -4.91 1.73
N LYS A 181 11.42 -4.54 0.92
CA LYS A 181 11.21 -3.93 -0.39
C LYS A 181 11.53 -4.93 -1.48
N LEU A 182 10.54 -5.21 -2.32
CA LEU A 182 10.71 -6.09 -3.47
C LEU A 182 10.73 -5.27 -4.75
N LYS A 183 11.53 -5.72 -5.72
CA LYS A 183 11.56 -5.20 -7.08
C LYS A 183 11.69 -6.36 -8.06
N LEU A 184 10.94 -6.29 -9.14
CA LEU A 184 11.08 -7.13 -10.31
C LEU A 184 11.54 -6.26 -11.47
N THR A 185 12.70 -6.55 -12.04
CA THR A 185 13.24 -5.78 -13.16
C THR A 185 13.42 -6.65 -14.39
N ASP A 186 13.41 -6.03 -15.55
CA ASP A 186 13.85 -6.68 -16.79
C ASP A 186 15.40 -6.70 -16.89
N ASN A 187 15.91 -7.26 -18.00
CA ASN A 187 17.34 -7.35 -18.28
C ASN A 187 18.02 -5.98 -18.53
N LYS A 188 17.23 -4.90 -18.69
CA LYS A 188 17.72 -3.52 -18.83
C LYS A 188 17.69 -2.76 -17.49
N GLY A 189 17.19 -3.40 -16.41
CA GLY A 189 17.02 -2.79 -15.11
C GLY A 189 15.75 -1.95 -14.95
N ILE A 190 14.82 -2.01 -15.91
CA ILE A 190 13.54 -1.32 -15.81
C ILE A 190 12.67 -2.06 -14.79
N VAL A 191 12.14 -1.35 -13.80
CA VAL A 191 11.23 -1.92 -12.80
C VAL A 191 9.88 -2.20 -13.45
N LEU A 192 9.47 -3.46 -13.44
CA LEU A 192 8.19 -3.93 -13.98
C LEU A 192 7.13 -4.10 -12.88
N SER A 193 7.56 -4.46 -11.68
CA SER A 193 6.72 -4.53 -10.48
C SER A 193 7.57 -4.22 -9.26
N ASP A 194 6.99 -3.54 -8.27
CA ASP A 194 7.58 -3.31 -6.98
C ASP A 194 6.56 -3.63 -5.87
N ASN A 195 7.04 -3.92 -4.68
CA ASN A 195 6.17 -4.13 -3.53
C ASN A 195 6.88 -3.72 -2.24
N PHE A 196 6.10 -3.37 -1.24
CA PHE A 196 6.64 -2.90 0.03
C PHE A 196 5.81 -3.47 1.19
N TYR A 197 6.52 -4.06 2.16
CA TYR A 197 5.92 -4.62 3.37
C TYR A 197 6.61 -4.07 4.60
N TRP A 198 5.91 -4.12 5.72
CA TRP A 198 6.45 -3.94 7.05
C TRP A 198 6.17 -5.20 7.88
N LYS A 199 7.12 -5.57 8.71
CA LYS A 199 7.01 -6.74 9.56
C LYS A 199 7.54 -6.41 10.95
N GLY A 200 6.76 -6.79 11.99
CA GLY A 200 7.24 -6.79 13.36
C GLY A 200 8.13 -8.01 13.64
N THR A 201 9.09 -7.87 14.53
CA THR A 201 9.83 -9.00 15.11
C THR A 201 8.94 -9.87 15.98
N GLU A 202 7.81 -9.30 16.46
CA GLU A 202 6.68 -10.02 17.05
C GLU A 202 5.48 -9.92 16.12
N LYS A 203 4.72 -11.01 16.00
CA LYS A 203 3.59 -11.09 15.09
C LYS A 203 2.52 -10.04 15.41
N GLY A 204 2.20 -9.21 14.42
CA GLY A 204 1.15 -8.18 14.53
C GLY A 204 1.54 -6.97 15.36
N ASP A 205 2.76 -6.87 15.87
CA ASP A 205 3.21 -5.68 16.61
C ASP A 205 3.93 -4.69 15.69
N TYR A 206 3.25 -3.63 15.32
CA TYR A 206 3.79 -2.55 14.50
C TYR A 206 3.90 -1.22 15.26
N ARG A 207 3.78 -1.22 16.60
CA ARG A 207 3.80 0.00 17.43
C ARG A 207 5.06 0.83 17.26
N ALA A 208 6.19 0.18 16.92
CA ALA A 208 7.44 0.88 16.66
C ALA A 208 7.38 1.83 15.46
N LEU A 209 6.41 1.69 14.53
CA LEU A 209 6.18 2.65 13.45
C LEU A 209 5.88 4.07 13.96
N ASN A 210 5.33 4.20 15.18
CA ASN A 210 5.07 5.50 15.79
C ASN A 210 6.37 6.26 16.15
N ASN A 211 7.52 5.57 16.17
CA ASN A 211 8.84 6.14 16.42
C ASN A 211 9.60 6.49 15.12
N LEU A 212 8.98 6.33 13.95
CA LEU A 212 9.61 6.75 12.69
C LEU A 212 9.96 8.25 12.76
N PRO A 213 11.19 8.63 12.42
CA PRO A 213 11.53 10.05 12.32
C PRO A 213 10.68 10.72 11.25
N LYS A 214 10.36 12.00 11.44
CA LYS A 214 9.54 12.76 10.52
C LYS A 214 10.06 12.73 9.09
N ALA A 215 9.17 12.43 8.15
CA ALA A 215 9.45 12.49 6.73
C ALA A 215 9.50 13.95 6.24
N LYS A 216 10.22 14.17 5.15
CA LYS A 216 10.22 15.45 4.44
C LYS A 216 10.04 15.21 2.95
N LEU A 217 8.89 15.64 2.44
CA LEU A 217 8.52 15.46 1.05
C LEU A 217 8.62 16.78 0.28
N ALA A 218 9.09 16.71 -0.96
CA ALA A 218 8.98 17.79 -1.93
C ALA A 218 8.02 17.37 -3.02
N VAL A 219 7.10 18.26 -3.37
CA VAL A 219 6.04 17.99 -4.36
C VAL A 219 6.15 19.01 -5.48
N LYS A 220 6.12 18.51 -6.73
CA LYS A 220 5.95 19.33 -7.93
C LYS A 220 4.75 18.78 -8.69
N SER A 221 3.88 19.65 -9.18
CA SER A 221 2.74 19.21 -9.98
C SER A 221 2.44 20.16 -11.12
N LYS A 222 1.89 19.61 -12.19
CA LYS A 222 1.40 20.35 -13.36
C LYS A 222 0.04 19.81 -13.74
N LYS A 223 -0.94 20.71 -13.89
CA LYS A 223 -2.28 20.39 -14.41
C LYS A 223 -2.35 20.69 -15.90
N GLN A 224 -2.95 19.79 -16.63
CA GLN A 224 -3.35 20.00 -18.03
C GLN A 224 -4.82 19.62 -18.22
N LYS A 225 -5.49 20.27 -19.16
CA LYS A 225 -6.84 19.92 -19.60
C LYS A 225 -6.77 19.11 -20.88
N LYS A 226 -7.50 17.98 -20.94
CA LYS A 226 -7.61 17.12 -22.13
C LYS A 226 -9.10 16.79 -22.33
N GLY A 227 -9.76 17.49 -23.24
CA GLY A 227 -11.21 17.38 -23.41
C GLY A 227 -11.96 17.79 -22.13
N GLU A 228 -12.82 16.93 -21.64
CA GLU A 228 -13.61 17.13 -20.42
C GLU A 228 -12.87 16.70 -19.13
N LYS A 229 -11.59 16.35 -19.23
CA LYS A 229 -10.79 15.87 -18.10
C LYS A 229 -9.68 16.85 -17.74
N ASN A 230 -9.45 16.99 -16.45
CA ASN A 230 -8.24 17.53 -15.88
C ASN A 230 -7.29 16.38 -15.55
N ILE A 231 -6.02 16.53 -15.89
CA ILE A 231 -4.96 15.58 -15.56
C ILE A 231 -3.90 16.35 -14.77
N ILE A 232 -3.59 15.89 -13.57
CA ILE A 232 -2.48 16.39 -12.76
C ILE A 232 -1.36 15.37 -12.83
N HIS A 233 -0.20 15.79 -13.33
CA HIS A 233 1.04 15.03 -13.21
C HIS A 233 1.80 15.57 -11.99
N ALA A 234 2.00 14.73 -10.99
CA ALA A 234 2.70 15.08 -9.75
C ALA A 234 3.94 14.23 -9.57
N THR A 235 5.05 14.86 -9.18
CA THR A 235 6.29 14.20 -8.79
C THR A 235 6.51 14.44 -7.30
N ILE A 236 6.54 13.38 -6.51
CA ILE A 236 6.74 13.40 -5.06
C ILE A 236 8.13 12.81 -4.77
N LYS A 237 8.99 13.57 -4.10
CA LYS A 237 10.33 13.16 -3.74
C LYS A 237 10.53 13.19 -2.23
N ASN A 238 11.11 12.11 -1.68
CA ASN A 238 11.59 12.14 -0.30
C ASN A 238 12.93 12.87 -0.24
N VAL A 239 12.92 14.10 0.28
CA VAL A 239 14.10 14.95 0.46
C VAL A 239 14.64 14.88 1.90
N GLY A 240 13.99 14.11 2.77
CA GLY A 240 14.41 13.87 4.15
C GLY A 240 15.51 12.82 4.26
N SER A 241 15.97 12.59 5.48
CA SER A 241 16.94 11.54 5.83
C SER A 241 16.30 10.21 6.18
N SER A 242 15.00 10.23 6.55
CA SER A 242 14.20 9.08 6.97
C SER A 242 13.33 8.55 5.84
N ILE A 243 12.79 7.36 6.03
CA ILE A 243 11.76 6.79 5.14
C ILE A 243 10.51 7.67 5.21
N ALA A 244 9.91 7.98 4.07
CA ALA A 244 8.55 8.52 4.00
C ALA A 244 7.59 7.34 3.84
N PHE A 245 7.02 6.90 4.97
CA PHE A 245 6.23 5.67 5.03
C PHE A 245 4.78 5.93 4.68
N CYS A 246 4.22 5.07 3.82
CA CYS A 246 2.81 5.05 3.46
C CYS A 246 2.26 6.44 3.08
N VAL A 247 2.84 7.04 2.04
CA VAL A 247 2.50 8.38 1.56
C VAL A 247 1.14 8.35 0.88
N ARG A 248 0.21 9.18 1.38
CA ARG A 248 -1.09 9.44 0.79
C ARG A 248 -1.09 10.75 0.02
N VAL A 249 -1.66 10.74 -1.17
CA VAL A 249 -1.86 11.91 -2.03
C VAL A 249 -3.36 12.16 -2.18
N THR A 250 -3.81 13.36 -1.86
CA THR A 250 -5.23 13.75 -1.96
C THR A 250 -5.33 15.11 -2.66
N PRO A 251 -5.93 15.18 -3.84
CA PRO A 251 -6.21 16.47 -4.48
C PRO A 251 -7.40 17.15 -3.79
N VAL A 252 -7.23 18.41 -3.44
CA VAL A 252 -8.26 19.22 -2.80
C VAL A 252 -8.43 20.57 -3.50
N ARG A 253 -9.62 21.14 -3.44
CA ARG A 253 -9.90 22.50 -3.91
C ARG A 253 -9.23 23.51 -2.99
N SER A 254 -8.55 24.51 -3.57
CA SER A 254 -7.83 25.51 -2.78
C SER A 254 -8.76 26.48 -2.03
N GLY A 255 -10.02 26.62 -2.44
CA GLY A 255 -10.95 27.57 -1.86
C GLY A 255 -11.58 27.10 -0.53
N ASP A 256 -11.95 25.85 -0.45
CA ASP A 256 -12.67 25.25 0.68
C ASP A 256 -11.95 24.05 1.34
N GLY A 257 -10.88 23.55 0.71
CA GLY A 257 -10.13 22.38 1.20
C GLY A 257 -10.83 21.05 0.97
N GLU A 258 -11.98 21.04 0.27
CA GLU A 258 -12.73 19.84 -0.01
C GLU A 258 -12.01 18.95 -1.02
N ARG A 259 -12.12 17.65 -0.83
CA ARG A 259 -11.54 16.64 -1.75
C ARG A 259 -12.19 16.74 -3.12
N ILE A 260 -11.39 16.64 -4.16
CA ILE A 260 -11.86 16.53 -5.54
C ILE A 260 -12.18 15.06 -5.79
N LEU A 261 -13.46 14.70 -5.87
CA LEU A 261 -13.93 13.31 -6.03
C LEU A 261 -15.13 13.24 -7.00
N PRO A 262 -15.28 12.16 -7.78
CA PRO A 262 -14.37 11.01 -7.91
C PRO A 262 -13.11 11.31 -8.73
N ILE A 263 -12.04 10.57 -8.45
CA ILE A 263 -10.77 10.66 -9.18
C ILE A 263 -10.28 9.29 -9.63
N MET A 264 -9.47 9.28 -10.68
CA MET A 264 -8.65 8.12 -11.06
C MET A 264 -7.18 8.45 -10.80
N MET A 265 -6.45 7.51 -10.18
CA MET A 265 -5.02 7.66 -9.93
C MET A 265 -4.29 6.36 -10.31
N ASN A 266 -3.02 6.52 -10.74
CA ASN A 266 -2.18 5.35 -11.01
C ASN A 266 -1.70 4.66 -9.74
N ASP A 267 -1.35 5.39 -8.66
CA ASP A 267 -0.87 4.83 -7.40
C ASP A 267 -1.17 5.76 -6.20
N ASN A 268 -1.17 5.19 -4.98
CA ASN A 268 -1.29 5.91 -3.71
C ASN A 268 -0.83 4.99 -2.55
N TYR A 269 -0.67 5.51 -1.33
CA TYR A 269 -0.20 4.77 -0.16
C TYR A 269 1.16 4.08 -0.38
N PHE A 270 2.04 4.72 -1.10
CA PHE A 270 3.38 4.22 -1.41
C PHE A 270 4.42 4.66 -0.37
N THR A 271 5.56 3.98 -0.34
CA THR A 271 6.67 4.32 0.56
C THR A 271 7.89 4.75 -0.24
N LEU A 272 8.55 5.81 0.20
CA LEU A 272 9.77 6.32 -0.43
C LEU A 272 10.95 6.26 0.54
N LEU A 273 11.99 5.55 0.16
CA LEU A 273 13.28 5.63 0.83
C LEU A 273 13.91 7.01 0.58
N LYS A 274 14.97 7.32 1.32
CA LYS A 274 15.73 8.57 1.15
C LYS A 274 16.14 8.79 -0.31
N GLY A 275 15.76 9.94 -0.86
CA GLY A 275 16.10 10.35 -2.23
C GLY A 275 15.21 9.77 -3.31
N GLU A 276 14.35 8.79 -3.02
CA GLU A 276 13.43 8.21 -4.00
C GLU A 276 12.34 9.19 -4.43
N THR A 277 11.83 8.94 -5.62
CA THR A 277 10.79 9.75 -6.26
C THR A 277 9.69 8.84 -6.79
N LYS A 278 8.45 9.32 -6.73
CA LYS A 278 7.26 8.68 -7.33
C LYS A 278 6.50 9.68 -8.17
N ASP A 279 6.14 9.26 -9.38
CA ASP A 279 5.27 10.03 -10.26
C ASP A 279 3.84 9.52 -10.12
N ILE A 280 2.90 10.45 -9.93
CA ILE A 280 1.49 10.19 -9.74
C ILE A 280 0.69 10.97 -10.78
N ASP A 281 -0.14 10.24 -11.50
CA ASP A 281 -1.13 10.81 -12.42
C ASP A 281 -2.51 10.77 -11.78
N ILE A 282 -3.19 11.91 -11.76
CA ILE A 282 -4.53 12.09 -11.18
C ILE A 282 -5.44 12.66 -12.26
N GLU A 283 -6.49 11.93 -12.58
CA GLU A 283 -7.49 12.32 -13.59
C GLU A 283 -8.86 12.51 -12.94
N PHE A 284 -9.56 13.59 -13.32
CA PHE A 284 -10.91 13.88 -12.88
C PHE A 284 -11.67 14.76 -13.85
N ASP A 285 -12.99 14.75 -13.77
CA ASP A 285 -13.86 15.57 -14.64
C ASP A 285 -13.63 17.08 -14.41
N THR A 286 -13.66 17.87 -15.50
CA THR A 286 -13.46 19.32 -15.41
C THR A 286 -14.52 20.02 -14.57
N THR A 287 -15.74 19.49 -14.48
CA THR A 287 -16.84 20.04 -13.67
C THR A 287 -16.54 20.04 -12.17
N LEU A 288 -15.69 19.12 -11.70
CA LEU A 288 -15.28 19.04 -10.29
C LEU A 288 -14.34 20.20 -9.86
N LEU A 289 -13.79 20.94 -10.83
CA LEU A 289 -12.91 22.09 -10.61
C LEU A 289 -13.12 23.15 -11.70
N GLU A 290 -14.37 23.60 -11.92
CA GLU A 290 -14.72 24.56 -12.97
C GLU A 290 -14.06 25.92 -12.75
N LYS A 291 -14.04 26.40 -11.51
CA LYS A 291 -13.44 27.67 -11.12
C LYS A 291 -12.56 27.47 -9.89
N GLY A 292 -11.30 27.81 -10.00
CA GLY A 292 -10.38 27.77 -8.88
C GLY A 292 -9.13 26.94 -9.12
N ASN A 293 -8.31 26.91 -8.10
CA ASN A 293 -7.07 26.16 -8.06
C ASN A 293 -7.22 24.92 -7.19
N TYR A 294 -6.34 23.98 -7.39
CA TYR A 294 -6.17 22.82 -6.53
C TYR A 294 -4.85 22.91 -5.78
N HIS A 295 -4.73 22.16 -4.71
CA HIS A 295 -3.44 21.75 -4.16
C HIS A 295 -3.47 20.27 -3.82
N LEU A 296 -2.30 19.65 -3.70
CA LEU A 296 -2.15 18.28 -3.31
C LEU A 296 -1.78 18.24 -1.82
N LEU A 297 -2.63 17.62 -1.01
CA LEU A 297 -2.23 17.16 0.31
C LEU A 297 -1.41 15.90 0.12
N VAL A 298 -0.14 15.94 0.52
CA VAL A 298 0.77 14.80 0.41
C VAL A 298 1.30 14.52 1.81
N GLU A 299 0.78 13.49 2.43
CA GLU A 299 0.99 13.17 3.84
C GLU A 299 1.66 11.80 3.97
N ALA A 300 2.81 11.73 4.61
CA ALA A 300 3.38 10.46 5.05
C ALA A 300 2.78 10.03 6.40
N TYR A 301 2.80 8.73 6.72
CA TYR A 301 2.39 8.26 8.04
C TYR A 301 3.20 8.93 9.17
N ASN A 302 4.47 9.16 8.93
CA ASN A 302 5.43 9.76 9.86
C ASN A 302 5.72 11.24 9.56
N GLU A 303 4.70 12.02 9.33
CA GLU A 303 4.79 13.46 9.07
C GLU A 303 4.95 14.30 10.36
#